data_787f746a346760d79b75cfe6556b3b6a
#
_entry.id   787f746a346760d79b75cfe6556b3b6a
#
_cell.length_a   1.000
_cell.length_b   1.000
_cell.length_c   1.000
_cell.angle_alpha   90.00
_cell.angle_beta   90.00
_cell.angle_gamma   90.00
#
_symmetry.space_group_name_H-M   'P 1'
#
loop_
_entity.id
_entity.type
_entity.pdbx_description
1 polymer ?
#
loop_
_entity_poly.entity_id
_entity_poly.type
_entity_poly.pdbx_seq_one_letter_code
_entity_poly.pdbx_strand_id
1 'polypeptide(L)'
;MTSILKDIAKVWVNEYKLVFSDVGAMIFIIFLPLAYPILYSLIYNREVVKEVPIVVVDECRTPMSREYARMLDATEQVRVADYAVNMQDARRRMAEREAYGIVYLPSDFSRNVGRGEQARMEAYCDMSVILRYKNIVTAITTVNSELGGKVQMGKVNQLENPPSGGVMPIPFRMVPVGNNSMGMGSAIIPGILALILQQAFLLCIACVSATSRERRLRHNGVDTRRVNTGAFATLIGKALCYVTLMVLPMIYLWRFVPIMFAFPQHGNVWHVILLSVPYMLAVAFFGLTLQTFVRKREAVFPVLVVTSVFFLFLSGISWPRYAMNGFWNFVGDLIPSTWCVQAIWGISSMGATLAQQREAYCALWVLVGVYFVVSYAVLKFVDHQRREPEIDSK
;
A
#
# COMPACT_ATOMS: atom_id res chain seq x y z
N MET A 1 14.60 8.87 -41.36
CA MET A 1 14.78 8.21 -40.04
C MET A 1 15.83 8.91 -39.17
N THR A 2 16.99 9.29 -39.67
CA THR A 2 18.05 9.99 -38.92
C THR A 2 17.64 11.35 -38.37
N SER A 3 16.74 12.10 -39.01
CA SER A 3 16.23 13.41 -38.55
C SER A 3 15.34 13.25 -37.31
N ILE A 4 14.39 12.29 -37.30
CA ILE A 4 13.45 12.06 -36.19
C ILE A 4 14.19 11.62 -34.93
N LEU A 5 15.18 10.73 -35.04
CA LEU A 5 16.01 10.30 -33.91
C LEU A 5 16.80 11.45 -33.30
N LYS A 6 17.36 12.34 -34.14
CA LYS A 6 18.04 13.56 -33.68
C LYS A 6 17.09 14.48 -32.93
N ASP A 7 15.86 14.63 -33.42
CA ASP A 7 14.84 15.46 -32.77
C ASP A 7 14.39 14.88 -31.44
N ILE A 8 14.20 13.57 -31.35
CA ILE A 8 13.91 12.86 -30.07
C ILE A 8 15.05 13.11 -29.08
N ALA A 9 16.31 12.93 -29.49
CA ALA A 9 17.47 13.14 -28.64
C ALA A 9 17.58 14.60 -28.15
N LYS A 10 17.32 15.58 -29.03
CA LYS A 10 17.29 16.99 -28.67
C LYS A 10 16.22 17.30 -27.63
N VAL A 11 14.99 16.77 -27.81
CA VAL A 11 13.91 16.95 -26.84
C VAL A 11 14.27 16.29 -25.51
N TRP A 12 14.78 15.06 -25.56
CA TRP A 12 15.21 14.31 -24.38
C TRP A 12 16.22 15.10 -23.54
N VAL A 13 17.32 15.56 -24.13
CA VAL A 13 18.35 16.36 -23.44
C VAL A 13 17.79 17.69 -22.96
N ASN A 14 16.94 18.34 -23.75
CA ASN A 14 16.33 19.60 -23.35
C ASN A 14 15.38 19.43 -22.15
N GLU A 15 14.57 18.37 -22.12
CA GLU A 15 13.67 18.10 -21.01
C GLU A 15 14.44 17.85 -19.71
N TYR A 16 15.60 17.16 -19.75
CA TYR A 16 16.51 17.05 -18.61
C TYR A 16 16.92 18.43 -18.07
N LYS A 17 17.35 19.34 -18.94
CA LYS A 17 17.71 20.70 -18.54
C LYS A 17 16.54 21.44 -17.90
N LEU A 18 15.33 21.25 -18.39
CA LEU A 18 14.13 21.85 -17.84
C LEU A 18 13.79 21.27 -16.45
N VAL A 19 13.86 19.97 -16.27
CA VAL A 19 13.63 19.29 -14.98
C VAL A 19 14.65 19.77 -13.94
N PHE A 20 15.95 19.74 -14.26
CA PHE A 20 17.00 20.14 -13.33
C PHE A 20 17.06 21.67 -13.08
N SER A 21 16.45 22.48 -13.92
CA SER A 21 16.31 23.92 -13.68
C SER A 21 15.09 24.30 -12.86
N ASP A 22 14.16 23.38 -12.62
CA ASP A 22 12.93 23.61 -11.83
C ASP A 22 13.07 23.00 -10.44
N VAL A 23 13.24 23.85 -9.43
CA VAL A 23 13.40 23.44 -8.04
C VAL A 23 12.21 22.59 -7.56
N GLY A 24 10.98 22.92 -7.98
CA GLY A 24 9.80 22.12 -7.61
C GLY A 24 9.84 20.71 -8.19
N ALA A 25 10.22 20.59 -9.47
CA ALA A 25 10.38 19.29 -10.11
C ALA A 25 11.49 18.45 -9.44
N MET A 26 12.60 19.08 -9.05
CA MET A 26 13.71 18.43 -8.34
C MET A 26 13.30 17.93 -6.96
N ILE A 27 12.54 18.71 -6.21
CA ILE A 27 12.00 18.29 -4.91
C ILE A 27 11.13 17.03 -5.08
N PHE A 28 10.25 17.02 -6.06
CA PHE A 28 9.36 15.87 -6.27
C PHE A 28 10.06 14.62 -6.78
N ILE A 29 11.09 14.76 -7.62
CA ILE A 29 11.76 13.60 -8.21
C ILE A 29 12.84 13.00 -7.29
N ILE A 30 13.43 13.80 -6.40
CA ILE A 30 14.48 13.37 -5.49
C ILE A 30 13.96 13.21 -4.07
N PHE A 31 13.43 14.30 -3.49
CA PHE A 31 13.09 14.33 -2.08
C PHE A 31 11.89 13.43 -1.73
N LEU A 32 10.85 13.45 -2.57
CA LEU A 32 9.63 12.70 -2.30
C LEU A 32 9.88 11.18 -2.33
N PRO A 33 10.51 10.57 -3.36
CA PRO A 33 10.83 9.15 -3.34
C PRO A 33 11.84 8.75 -2.26
N LEU A 34 12.70 9.67 -1.81
CA LEU A 34 13.69 9.39 -0.79
C LEU A 34 13.09 9.45 0.62
N ALA A 35 12.38 10.55 0.94
CA ALA A 35 11.93 10.84 2.30
C ALA A 35 10.67 10.05 2.70
N TYR A 36 9.68 9.93 1.80
CA TYR A 36 8.42 9.28 2.12
C TYR A 36 8.56 7.80 2.50
N PRO A 37 9.32 6.97 1.77
CA PRO A 37 9.50 5.56 2.14
C PRO A 37 10.17 5.39 3.49
N ILE A 38 11.17 6.22 3.80
CA ILE A 38 11.83 6.20 5.11
C ILE A 38 10.82 6.57 6.20
N LEU A 39 10.07 7.66 6.00
CA LEU A 39 9.07 8.13 6.96
C LEU A 39 8.00 7.05 7.22
N TYR A 40 7.41 6.50 6.17
CA TYR A 40 6.42 5.43 6.30
C TYR A 40 7.00 4.19 6.98
N SER A 41 8.20 3.76 6.56
CA SER A 41 8.85 2.59 7.15
C SER A 41 9.18 2.79 8.62
N LEU A 42 9.59 3.98 9.04
CA LEU A 42 9.83 4.31 10.45
C LEU A 42 8.54 4.33 11.28
N ILE A 43 7.45 4.87 10.73
CA ILE A 43 6.13 4.89 11.39
C ILE A 43 5.64 3.46 11.63
N TYR A 44 5.79 2.59 10.63
CA TYR A 44 5.35 1.19 10.70
C TYR A 44 6.44 0.23 11.21
N ASN A 45 7.58 0.72 11.72
CA ASN A 45 8.74 -0.10 12.12
C ASN A 45 8.42 -1.14 13.20
N ARG A 46 7.45 -0.87 14.06
CA ARG A 46 6.97 -1.86 15.06
C ARG A 46 6.08 -2.95 14.45
N GLU A 47 5.93 -2.98 13.14
CA GLU A 47 5.20 -3.94 12.30
C GLU A 47 3.90 -4.52 12.91
N VAL A 48 3.95 -4.96 14.18
CA VAL A 48 2.84 -5.55 14.94
C VAL A 48 2.54 -4.68 16.15
N VAL A 49 1.29 -4.37 16.35
CA VAL A 49 0.82 -3.78 17.62
C VAL A 49 0.93 -4.87 18.68
N LYS A 50 1.68 -4.64 19.73
CA LYS A 50 1.85 -5.56 20.86
C LYS A 50 1.19 -4.99 22.09
N GLU A 51 0.91 -5.86 23.08
CA GLU A 51 0.45 -5.47 24.40
C GLU A 51 -0.80 -4.57 24.38
N VAL A 52 -1.82 -4.92 23.56
CA VAL A 52 -3.09 -4.20 23.55
C VAL A 52 -3.72 -4.33 24.95
N PRO A 53 -3.95 -3.20 25.68
CA PRO A 53 -4.51 -3.29 27.03
C PRO A 53 -5.95 -3.80 26.99
N ILE A 54 -6.21 -4.82 27.78
CA ILE A 54 -7.53 -5.42 28.01
C ILE A 54 -7.87 -5.45 29.49
N VAL A 55 -9.15 -5.48 29.81
CA VAL A 55 -9.65 -5.63 31.17
C VAL A 55 -10.34 -6.98 31.31
N VAL A 56 -10.09 -7.67 32.40
CA VAL A 56 -10.73 -8.96 32.69
C VAL A 56 -11.82 -8.77 33.76
N VAL A 57 -13.01 -9.26 33.48
CA VAL A 57 -14.09 -9.39 34.45
C VAL A 57 -14.20 -10.86 34.82
N ASP A 58 -13.69 -11.23 36.00
CA ASP A 58 -13.68 -12.61 36.48
C ASP A 58 -14.76 -12.82 37.57
N GLU A 59 -15.94 -13.31 37.17
CA GLU A 59 -16.99 -13.69 38.11
C GLU A 59 -16.79 -15.10 38.70
N CYS A 60 -15.93 -15.90 38.06
CA CYS A 60 -15.64 -17.25 38.50
C CYS A 60 -14.71 -17.31 39.72
N ARG A 61 -13.72 -16.42 39.77
CA ARG A 61 -12.71 -16.23 40.85
C ARG A 61 -12.01 -17.54 41.28
N THR A 62 -11.75 -18.42 40.34
CA THR A 62 -11.12 -19.72 40.58
C THR A 62 -9.64 -19.73 40.18
N PRO A 63 -8.83 -20.70 40.58
CA PRO A 63 -7.47 -20.86 40.08
C PRO A 63 -7.41 -20.96 38.53
N MET A 64 -8.40 -21.62 37.93
CA MET A 64 -8.45 -21.80 36.47
C MET A 64 -8.76 -20.48 35.71
N SER A 65 -9.69 -19.66 36.22
CA SER A 65 -9.95 -18.35 35.61
C SER A 65 -8.75 -17.41 35.70
N ARG A 66 -8.04 -17.48 36.84
CA ARG A 66 -6.77 -16.74 37.02
C ARG A 66 -5.65 -17.27 36.12
N GLU A 67 -5.58 -18.57 35.88
CA GLU A 67 -4.65 -19.16 34.91
C GLU A 67 -4.96 -18.68 33.51
N TYR A 68 -6.22 -18.68 33.11
CA TYR A 68 -6.67 -18.18 31.81
C TYR A 68 -6.26 -16.71 31.60
N ALA A 69 -6.48 -15.84 32.60
CA ALA A 69 -6.08 -14.44 32.52
C ALA A 69 -4.55 -14.27 32.43
N ARG A 70 -3.78 -15.09 33.17
CA ARG A 70 -2.31 -15.10 33.06
C ARG A 70 -1.81 -15.59 31.71
N MET A 71 -2.48 -16.58 31.13
CA MET A 71 -2.17 -17.06 29.77
C MET A 71 -2.44 -15.96 28.73
N LEU A 72 -3.51 -15.18 28.88
CA LEU A 72 -3.77 -14.02 28.02
C LEU A 72 -2.66 -12.95 28.18
N ASP A 73 -2.30 -12.63 29.39
CA ASP A 73 -1.24 -11.63 29.68
C ASP A 73 0.15 -12.09 29.20
N ALA A 74 0.38 -13.39 29.14
CA ALA A 74 1.61 -13.96 28.61
C ALA A 74 1.71 -13.95 27.07
N THR A 75 0.63 -13.58 26.36
CA THR A 75 0.68 -13.45 24.90
C THR A 75 1.32 -12.13 24.49
N GLU A 76 2.01 -12.10 23.36
CA GLU A 76 2.58 -10.85 22.84
C GLU A 76 1.51 -9.83 22.38
N GLN A 77 0.29 -10.28 22.11
CA GLN A 77 -0.76 -9.50 21.47
C GLN A 77 -1.51 -8.61 22.45
N VAL A 78 -1.72 -9.07 23.68
CA VAL A 78 -2.51 -8.35 24.68
C VAL A 78 -1.79 -8.27 26.02
N ARG A 79 -2.15 -7.27 26.80
CA ARG A 79 -1.73 -7.12 28.18
C ARG A 79 -2.97 -6.93 29.05
N VAL A 80 -3.08 -7.71 30.12
CA VAL A 80 -4.12 -7.51 31.12
C VAL A 80 -3.78 -6.27 31.95
N ALA A 81 -4.40 -5.15 31.59
CA ALA A 81 -4.13 -3.87 32.26
C ALA A 81 -4.68 -3.85 33.69
N ASP A 82 -5.87 -4.43 33.90
CA ASP A 82 -6.51 -4.50 35.21
C ASP A 82 -7.66 -5.51 35.25
N TYR A 83 -8.17 -5.78 36.45
CA TYR A 83 -9.36 -6.58 36.71
C TYR A 83 -10.51 -5.65 37.12
N ALA A 84 -11.62 -5.70 36.39
CA ALA A 84 -12.82 -4.95 36.75
C ALA A 84 -13.72 -5.75 37.70
N VAL A 85 -14.35 -5.03 38.61
CA VAL A 85 -15.24 -5.65 39.60
C VAL A 85 -16.51 -6.18 38.96
N ASN A 86 -16.99 -5.51 37.93
CA ASN A 86 -18.19 -5.87 37.18
C ASN A 86 -18.11 -5.34 35.73
N MET A 87 -19.08 -5.75 34.90
CA MET A 87 -19.16 -5.34 33.51
C MET A 87 -19.34 -3.81 33.33
N GLN A 88 -20.00 -3.14 34.27
CA GLN A 88 -20.20 -1.69 34.18
C GLN A 88 -18.89 -0.92 34.38
N ASP A 89 -18.06 -1.33 35.33
CA ASP A 89 -16.72 -0.79 35.53
C ASP A 89 -15.81 -1.04 34.33
N ALA A 90 -15.83 -2.25 33.77
CA ALA A 90 -15.07 -2.59 32.59
C ALA A 90 -15.47 -1.74 31.36
N ARG A 91 -16.76 -1.51 31.15
CA ARG A 91 -17.26 -0.63 30.06
C ARG A 91 -16.86 0.82 30.28
N ARG A 92 -16.85 1.32 31.50
CA ARG A 92 -16.37 2.67 31.84
C ARG A 92 -14.91 2.83 31.45
N ARG A 93 -14.03 1.91 31.86
CA ARG A 93 -12.60 1.91 31.50
C ARG A 93 -12.37 1.83 30.00
N MET A 94 -13.17 1.08 29.29
CA MET A 94 -13.12 1.02 27.83
C MET A 94 -13.55 2.35 27.20
N ALA A 95 -14.57 3.02 27.75
CA ALA A 95 -14.99 4.36 27.30
C ALA A 95 -13.93 5.44 27.60
N GLU A 96 -13.22 5.33 28.70
CA GLU A 96 -12.09 6.19 29.10
C GLU A 96 -10.80 5.87 28.32
N ARG A 97 -10.82 4.85 27.45
CA ARG A 97 -9.68 4.37 26.62
C ARG A 97 -8.50 3.80 27.45
N GLU A 98 -8.73 3.39 28.66
CA GLU A 98 -7.77 2.66 29.49
C GLU A 98 -7.57 1.23 28.99
N ALA A 99 -8.61 0.66 28.36
CA ALA A 99 -8.58 -0.66 27.70
C ALA A 99 -9.32 -0.62 26.38
N TYR A 100 -8.98 -1.56 25.50
CA TYR A 100 -9.60 -1.71 24.17
C TYR A 100 -10.33 -3.04 23.99
N GLY A 101 -10.35 -3.86 25.03
CA GLY A 101 -11.11 -5.10 25.09
C GLY A 101 -11.47 -5.47 26.50
N ILE A 102 -12.58 -6.19 26.62
CA ILE A 102 -13.06 -6.77 27.88
C ILE A 102 -13.18 -8.27 27.68
N VAL A 103 -12.58 -9.05 28.56
CA VAL A 103 -12.75 -10.50 28.61
C VAL A 103 -13.59 -10.83 29.84
N TYR A 104 -14.77 -11.38 29.60
CA TYR A 104 -15.71 -11.75 30.64
C TYR A 104 -15.72 -13.26 30.84
N LEU A 105 -15.43 -13.68 32.06
CA LEU A 105 -15.44 -15.06 32.53
C LEU A 105 -16.63 -15.30 33.47
N PRO A 106 -17.69 -15.96 33.05
CA PRO A 106 -18.86 -16.16 33.85
C PRO A 106 -18.61 -17.16 35.01
N SER A 107 -19.43 -17.12 36.01
CA SER A 107 -19.29 -17.91 37.26
C SER A 107 -19.23 -19.43 37.07
N ASP A 108 -19.81 -19.94 35.98
CA ASP A 108 -19.83 -21.36 35.63
C ASP A 108 -18.66 -21.81 34.75
N PHE A 109 -17.79 -20.89 34.31
CA PHE A 109 -16.68 -21.17 33.39
C PHE A 109 -15.81 -22.34 33.85
N SER A 110 -15.25 -22.30 35.05
CA SER A 110 -14.35 -23.35 35.55
C SER A 110 -15.06 -24.67 35.80
N ARG A 111 -16.30 -24.62 36.22
CA ARG A 111 -17.12 -25.85 36.43
C ARG A 111 -17.34 -26.58 35.12
N ASN A 112 -17.69 -25.84 34.06
CA ASN A 112 -17.97 -26.42 32.74
C ASN A 112 -16.65 -26.95 32.12
N VAL A 113 -15.55 -26.21 32.21
CA VAL A 113 -14.22 -26.69 31.76
C VAL A 113 -13.83 -27.97 32.52
N GLY A 114 -13.97 -28.01 33.85
CA GLY A 114 -13.63 -29.19 34.67
C GLY A 114 -14.47 -30.42 34.37
N ARG A 115 -15.75 -30.26 34.03
CA ARG A 115 -16.63 -31.33 33.58
C ARG A 115 -16.38 -31.72 32.12
N GLY A 116 -15.68 -30.87 31.34
CA GLY A 116 -15.48 -31.01 29.91
C GLY A 116 -16.74 -30.76 29.11
N GLU A 117 -17.61 -29.99 29.68
CA GLU A 117 -18.74 -29.38 29.02
C GLU A 117 -18.29 -28.12 28.27
N GLN A 118 -19.13 -27.63 27.37
CA GLN A 118 -18.81 -26.38 26.64
C GLN A 118 -18.81 -25.19 27.61
N ALA A 119 -17.63 -24.67 27.92
CA ALA A 119 -17.49 -23.41 28.63
C ALA A 119 -17.66 -22.25 27.68
N ARG A 120 -18.33 -21.18 28.10
CA ARG A 120 -18.48 -19.94 27.34
C ARG A 120 -17.67 -18.86 28.02
N MET A 121 -17.05 -18.01 27.23
CA MET A 121 -16.47 -16.75 27.62
C MET A 121 -16.93 -15.70 26.62
N GLU A 122 -17.02 -14.47 27.04
CA GLU A 122 -17.43 -13.38 26.18
C GLU A 122 -16.28 -12.38 26.02
N ALA A 123 -16.06 -11.92 24.80
CA ALA A 123 -15.08 -10.90 24.51
C ALA A 123 -15.74 -9.70 23.84
N TYR A 124 -15.58 -8.55 24.45
CA TYR A 124 -16.04 -7.27 23.91
C TYR A 124 -14.82 -6.50 23.44
N CYS A 125 -14.74 -6.17 22.16
CA CYS A 125 -13.57 -5.56 21.55
C CYS A 125 -13.95 -4.23 20.91
N ASP A 126 -13.07 -3.22 21.08
CA ASP A 126 -13.15 -1.98 20.32
C ASP A 126 -12.74 -2.26 18.86
N MET A 127 -13.72 -2.19 17.95
CA MET A 127 -13.52 -2.38 16.53
C MET A 127 -13.20 -1.10 15.77
N SER A 128 -13.06 0.04 16.44
CA SER A 128 -12.69 1.30 15.79
C SER A 128 -11.32 1.22 15.10
N VAL A 129 -10.43 0.36 15.60
CA VAL A 129 -9.13 0.05 14.99
C VAL A 129 -9.01 -1.46 14.79
N ILE A 130 -9.12 -1.91 13.54
CA ILE A 130 -9.11 -3.33 13.15
C ILE A 130 -7.88 -4.09 13.69
N LEU A 131 -6.72 -3.44 13.78
CA LEU A 131 -5.51 -4.05 14.31
C LEU A 131 -5.66 -4.49 15.78
N ARG A 132 -6.29 -3.66 16.61
CA ARG A 132 -6.52 -3.97 18.05
C ARG A 132 -7.44 -5.17 18.18
N TYR A 133 -8.57 -5.14 17.46
CA TYR A 133 -9.51 -6.26 17.40
C TYR A 133 -8.83 -7.56 16.98
N LYS A 134 -8.06 -7.53 15.86
CA LYS A 134 -7.33 -8.71 15.38
C LYS A 134 -6.42 -9.31 16.47
N ASN A 135 -5.68 -8.47 17.17
CA ASN A 135 -4.76 -8.93 18.21
C ASN A 135 -5.49 -9.57 19.41
N ILE A 136 -6.57 -8.94 19.88
CA ILE A 136 -7.37 -9.47 20.98
C ILE A 136 -7.96 -10.83 20.59
N VAL A 137 -8.56 -10.95 19.42
CA VAL A 137 -9.13 -12.21 18.93
C VAL A 137 -8.05 -13.29 18.76
N THR A 138 -6.88 -12.92 18.24
CA THR A 138 -5.77 -13.86 18.08
C THR A 138 -5.29 -14.39 19.43
N ALA A 139 -5.10 -13.52 20.43
CA ALA A 139 -4.71 -13.91 21.78
C ALA A 139 -5.72 -14.87 22.40
N ILE A 140 -7.00 -14.51 22.36
CA ILE A 140 -8.09 -15.33 22.89
C ILE A 140 -8.15 -16.70 22.20
N THR A 141 -8.03 -16.73 20.89
CA THR A 141 -8.08 -17.99 20.11
C THR A 141 -6.89 -18.89 20.46
N THR A 142 -5.69 -18.32 20.61
CA THR A 142 -4.49 -19.04 21.00
C THR A 142 -4.64 -19.64 22.40
N VAL A 143 -5.07 -18.85 23.39
CA VAL A 143 -5.25 -19.31 24.77
C VAL A 143 -6.36 -20.35 24.87
N ASN A 144 -7.49 -20.15 24.17
CA ASN A 144 -8.58 -21.14 24.13
C ASN A 144 -8.11 -22.48 23.54
N SER A 145 -7.32 -22.44 22.47
CA SER A 145 -6.76 -23.65 21.86
C SER A 145 -5.80 -24.38 22.81
N GLU A 146 -4.94 -23.65 23.50
CA GLU A 146 -3.96 -24.19 24.43
C GLU A 146 -4.63 -24.77 25.69
N LEU A 147 -5.55 -24.02 26.32
CA LEU A 147 -6.29 -24.49 27.48
C LEU A 147 -7.17 -25.70 27.14
N GLY A 148 -7.86 -25.64 26.00
CA GLY A 148 -8.66 -26.79 25.52
C GLY A 148 -7.82 -28.05 25.32
N GLY A 149 -6.62 -27.90 24.75
CA GLY A 149 -5.67 -29.01 24.62
C GLY A 149 -5.21 -29.59 25.96
N LYS A 150 -4.88 -28.72 26.94
CA LYS A 150 -4.50 -29.16 28.30
C LYS A 150 -5.64 -29.98 28.99
N VAL A 151 -6.87 -29.47 28.87
CA VAL A 151 -8.06 -30.15 29.47
C VAL A 151 -8.31 -31.50 28.81
N GLN A 152 -8.21 -31.59 27.49
CA GLN A 152 -8.35 -32.85 26.77
C GLN A 152 -7.26 -33.87 27.12
N MET A 153 -5.99 -33.44 27.19
CA MET A 153 -4.88 -34.31 27.62
C MET A 153 -5.08 -34.82 29.04
N GLY A 154 -5.53 -33.94 29.95
CA GLY A 154 -5.86 -34.36 31.32
C GLY A 154 -6.92 -35.46 31.40
N LYS A 155 -7.91 -35.41 30.53
CA LYS A 155 -8.97 -36.47 30.45
C LYS A 155 -8.45 -37.75 29.81
N VAL A 156 -7.68 -37.64 28.73
CA VAL A 156 -7.08 -38.80 28.02
C VAL A 156 -6.18 -39.59 28.97
N ASN A 157 -5.39 -38.90 29.81
CA ASN A 157 -4.52 -39.53 30.80
C ASN A 157 -5.26 -40.24 31.94
N GLN A 158 -6.54 -39.97 32.11
CA GLN A 158 -7.40 -40.65 33.08
C GLN A 158 -8.09 -41.92 32.51
N LEU A 159 -7.94 -42.19 31.22
CA LEU A 159 -8.46 -43.38 30.57
C LEU A 159 -7.50 -44.57 30.80
N GLU A 160 -8.04 -45.77 31.11
CA GLU A 160 -7.24 -47.01 31.28
C GLU A 160 -6.45 -47.40 30.02
N ASN A 161 -6.89 -46.96 28.84
CA ASN A 161 -6.19 -47.13 27.57
C ASN A 161 -6.19 -45.79 26.79
N PRO A 162 -5.24 -44.90 27.05
CA PRO A 162 -5.15 -43.64 26.28
C PRO A 162 -4.80 -43.96 24.82
N PRO A 163 -5.50 -43.33 23.84
CA PRO A 163 -5.10 -43.46 22.46
C PRO A 163 -3.67 -42.94 22.28
N SER A 164 -2.81 -43.71 21.60
CA SER A 164 -1.42 -43.39 21.32
C SER A 164 -1.35 -42.18 20.37
N GLY A 165 -1.38 -41.01 20.94
CA GLY A 165 -1.33 -39.71 20.28
C GLY A 165 -2.31 -38.77 20.94
N GLY A 166 -1.82 -37.78 21.67
CA GLY A 166 -2.65 -36.75 22.31
C GLY A 166 -3.57 -36.12 21.27
N VAL A 167 -4.86 -36.40 21.39
CA VAL A 167 -5.81 -36.08 20.33
C VAL A 167 -6.38 -34.70 20.56
N MET A 168 -5.80 -33.71 19.90
CA MET A 168 -6.63 -32.62 19.37
C MET A 168 -7.39 -33.20 18.17
N PRO A 169 -8.74 -33.25 18.18
CA PRO A 169 -9.52 -33.87 17.09
C PRO A 169 -9.22 -33.27 15.73
N ILE A 170 -8.84 -31.99 15.68
CA ILE A 170 -8.40 -31.28 14.49
C ILE A 170 -7.26 -30.34 14.91
N PRO A 171 -5.97 -30.69 14.68
CA PRO A 171 -4.86 -29.79 14.97
C PRO A 171 -4.91 -28.60 14.00
N PHE A 172 -5.00 -27.40 14.54
CA PHE A 172 -4.93 -26.17 13.76
C PHE A 172 -3.50 -25.64 13.79
N ARG A 173 -2.89 -25.51 12.61
CA ARG A 173 -1.59 -24.86 12.43
C ARG A 173 -1.73 -23.68 11.48
N MET A 174 -1.55 -22.47 11.98
CA MET A 174 -1.50 -21.28 11.14
C MET A 174 -0.10 -21.17 10.53
N VAL A 175 -0.04 -21.18 9.20
CA VAL A 175 1.19 -20.95 8.45
C VAL A 175 1.03 -19.64 7.67
N PRO A 176 1.65 -18.54 8.10
CA PRO A 176 1.61 -17.30 7.35
C PRO A 176 2.38 -17.48 6.04
N VAL A 177 1.75 -17.11 4.92
CA VAL A 177 2.36 -17.16 3.58
C VAL A 177 2.60 -15.73 3.12
N GLY A 178 3.83 -15.46 2.67
CA GLY A 178 4.22 -14.17 2.09
C GLY A 178 4.59 -13.08 3.10
N ASN A 179 3.84 -12.92 4.17
CA ASN A 179 4.16 -11.99 5.26
C ASN A 179 4.32 -12.77 6.58
N ASN A 180 5.52 -13.29 6.81
CA ASN A 180 5.82 -14.14 7.96
C ASN A 180 5.75 -13.39 9.30
N SER A 181 6.02 -12.09 9.30
CA SER A 181 5.90 -11.24 10.49
C SER A 181 4.44 -10.89 10.83
N MET A 182 3.48 -11.17 9.92
CA MET A 182 2.10 -10.68 9.98
C MET A 182 2.01 -9.15 10.18
N GLY A 183 3.09 -8.45 9.87
CA GLY A 183 3.26 -7.02 10.10
C GLY A 183 2.48 -6.18 9.12
N MET A 184 1.99 -5.03 9.61
CA MET A 184 1.25 -4.06 8.80
C MET A 184 2.17 -3.36 7.80
N GLY A 185 3.41 -3.05 8.21
CA GLY A 185 4.43 -2.45 7.34
C GLY A 185 4.74 -3.34 6.16
N SER A 186 5.10 -4.60 6.41
CA SER A 186 5.38 -5.61 5.38
C SER A 186 4.20 -5.86 4.43
N ALA A 187 2.96 -5.68 4.89
CA ALA A 187 1.77 -5.84 4.06
C ALA A 187 1.51 -4.64 3.14
N ILE A 188 1.64 -3.41 3.64
CA ILE A 188 1.17 -2.20 2.98
C ILE A 188 2.28 -1.50 2.19
N ILE A 189 3.51 -1.42 2.76
CA ILE A 189 4.56 -0.58 2.21
C ILE A 189 4.95 -0.97 0.78
N PRO A 190 5.12 -2.25 0.41
CA PRO A 190 5.47 -2.60 -0.98
C PRO A 190 4.51 -2.00 -2.02
N GLY A 191 3.20 -1.98 -1.71
CA GLY A 191 2.19 -1.34 -2.56
C GLY A 191 2.28 0.19 -2.56
N ILE A 192 2.48 0.81 -1.39
CA ILE A 192 2.62 2.27 -1.26
C ILE A 192 3.83 2.78 -2.05
N LEU A 193 4.94 2.03 -2.12
CA LEU A 193 6.12 2.43 -2.88
C LEU A 193 5.81 2.65 -4.36
N ALA A 194 4.95 1.82 -4.96
CA ALA A 194 4.48 2.02 -6.33
C ALA A 194 3.68 3.33 -6.47
N LEU A 195 2.78 3.62 -5.53
CA LEU A 195 2.03 4.88 -5.52
C LEU A 195 2.93 6.10 -5.38
N ILE A 196 3.93 6.06 -4.47
CA ILE A 196 4.89 7.15 -4.29
C ILE A 196 5.64 7.42 -5.58
N LEU A 197 6.09 6.38 -6.27
CA LEU A 197 6.76 6.49 -7.54
C LEU A 197 5.87 7.18 -8.58
N GLN A 198 4.63 6.72 -8.77
CA GLN A 198 3.68 7.37 -9.68
C GLN A 198 3.44 8.83 -9.33
N GLN A 199 3.21 9.16 -8.07
CA GLN A 199 2.95 10.53 -7.65
C GLN A 199 4.14 11.45 -7.88
N ALA A 200 5.36 11.00 -7.59
CA ALA A 200 6.57 11.74 -7.86
C ALA A 200 6.71 12.09 -9.35
N PHE A 201 6.37 11.14 -10.22
CA PHE A 201 6.33 11.34 -11.67
C PHE A 201 5.32 12.39 -12.10
N LEU A 202 4.07 12.18 -11.68
CA LEU A 202 2.97 13.07 -12.06
C LEU A 202 3.25 14.51 -11.66
N LEU A 203 3.81 14.72 -10.47
CA LEU A 203 4.17 16.04 -9.98
C LEU A 203 5.32 16.67 -10.72
N CYS A 204 6.39 15.93 -10.97
CA CYS A 204 7.51 16.41 -11.73
C CYS A 204 7.06 16.87 -13.13
N ILE A 205 6.29 16.03 -13.83
CA ILE A 205 5.76 16.34 -15.17
C ILE A 205 4.87 17.58 -15.12
N ALA A 206 3.96 17.65 -14.12
CA ALA A 206 3.05 18.78 -13.96
C ALA A 206 3.80 20.09 -13.65
N CYS A 207 4.80 20.08 -12.76
CA CYS A 207 5.62 21.24 -12.43
C CYS A 207 6.36 21.78 -13.64
N VAL A 208 7.11 20.93 -14.35
CA VAL A 208 7.88 21.33 -15.55
C VAL A 208 6.94 21.90 -16.61
N SER A 209 5.78 21.29 -16.79
CA SER A 209 4.78 21.72 -17.76
C SER A 209 4.16 23.06 -17.39
N ALA A 210 3.80 23.25 -16.12
CA ALA A 210 3.24 24.52 -15.62
C ALA A 210 4.26 25.65 -15.74
N THR A 211 5.51 25.43 -15.34
CA THR A 211 6.61 26.40 -15.48
C THR A 211 6.87 26.78 -16.95
N SER A 212 6.80 25.80 -17.86
CA SER A 212 6.94 26.08 -19.29
C SER A 212 5.77 26.92 -19.84
N ARG A 213 4.55 26.73 -19.34
CA ARG A 213 3.38 27.54 -19.70
C ARG A 213 3.49 28.97 -19.16
N GLU A 214 3.89 29.14 -17.92
CA GLU A 214 4.08 30.45 -17.31
C GLU A 214 5.17 31.28 -18.03
N ARG A 215 6.30 30.65 -18.38
CA ARG A 215 7.34 31.26 -19.18
C ARG A 215 6.82 31.72 -20.54
N ARG A 216 6.02 30.89 -21.19
CA ARG A 216 5.39 31.20 -22.46
C ARG A 216 4.47 32.42 -22.38
N LEU A 217 3.66 32.52 -21.31
CA LEU A 217 2.78 33.66 -21.10
C LEU A 217 3.54 34.94 -20.88
N ARG A 218 4.72 34.89 -20.21
CA ARG A 218 5.60 36.06 -19.97
C ARG A 218 6.33 36.56 -21.23
N HIS A 219 6.53 35.67 -22.21
CA HIS A 219 7.29 35.97 -23.43
C HIS A 219 6.41 35.94 -24.69
N ASN A 220 5.24 36.59 -24.65
CA ASN A 220 4.35 36.79 -25.80
C ASN A 220 4.06 35.48 -26.59
N GLY A 221 3.84 34.39 -25.90
CA GLY A 221 3.47 33.13 -26.52
C GLY A 221 4.62 32.20 -26.94
N VAL A 222 5.88 32.63 -26.81
CA VAL A 222 7.05 31.82 -27.20
C VAL A 222 7.78 31.30 -25.96
N ASP A 223 7.95 29.98 -25.85
CA ASP A 223 8.87 29.41 -24.86
C ASP A 223 10.26 29.24 -25.49
N THR A 224 11.15 30.18 -25.20
CA THR A 224 12.52 30.23 -25.74
C THR A 224 13.40 29.04 -25.35
N ARG A 225 13.01 28.28 -24.34
CA ARG A 225 13.73 27.07 -23.89
C ARG A 225 13.19 25.78 -24.48
N ARG A 226 12.11 25.83 -25.27
CA ARG A 226 11.51 24.65 -25.87
C ARG A 226 12.07 24.42 -27.28
N VAL A 227 12.42 23.14 -27.56
CA VAL A 227 12.83 22.75 -28.92
C VAL A 227 11.58 22.59 -29.76
N ASN A 228 11.55 23.23 -30.93
CA ASN A 228 10.44 23.12 -31.86
C ASN A 228 10.62 21.85 -32.72
N THR A 229 9.93 20.80 -32.40
CA THR A 229 9.95 19.49 -33.08
C THR A 229 8.53 18.96 -33.26
N GLY A 230 8.35 17.97 -34.13
CA GLY A 230 7.05 17.35 -34.34
C GLY A 230 6.48 16.71 -33.07
N ALA A 231 5.16 16.63 -32.98
CA ALA A 231 4.44 16.09 -31.79
C ALA A 231 4.93 14.69 -31.37
N PHE A 232 5.23 13.82 -32.34
CA PHE A 232 5.75 12.47 -32.05
C PHE A 232 7.13 12.51 -31.39
N ALA A 233 8.07 13.27 -31.95
CA ALA A 233 9.42 13.39 -31.38
C ALA A 233 9.39 14.03 -30.02
N THR A 234 8.51 15.02 -29.82
CA THR A 234 8.28 15.66 -28.51
C THR A 234 7.75 14.67 -27.49
N LEU A 235 6.74 13.85 -27.84
CA LEU A 235 6.15 12.88 -26.94
C LEU A 235 7.16 11.82 -26.49
N ILE A 236 7.85 11.20 -27.45
CA ILE A 236 8.83 10.16 -27.17
C ILE A 236 10.03 10.71 -26.39
N GLY A 237 10.57 11.89 -26.80
CA GLY A 237 11.69 12.50 -26.10
C GLY A 237 11.39 12.84 -24.66
N LYS A 238 10.19 13.35 -24.36
CA LYS A 238 9.73 13.61 -22.98
C LYS A 238 9.54 12.31 -22.19
N ALA A 239 8.86 11.32 -22.77
CA ALA A 239 8.65 10.03 -22.10
C ALA A 239 9.99 9.36 -21.75
N LEU A 240 10.96 9.35 -22.67
CA LEU A 240 12.31 8.84 -22.42
C LEU A 240 13.02 9.60 -21.28
N CYS A 241 12.88 10.92 -21.22
CA CYS A 241 13.46 11.71 -20.13
C CYS A 241 12.89 11.26 -18.78
N TYR A 242 11.57 11.21 -18.64
CA TYR A 242 10.95 10.84 -17.37
C TYR A 242 11.22 9.38 -17.00
N VAL A 243 11.14 8.44 -17.92
CA VAL A 243 11.45 7.03 -17.68
C VAL A 243 12.90 6.87 -17.19
N THR A 244 13.88 7.50 -17.88
CA THR A 244 15.29 7.39 -17.49
C THR A 244 15.59 8.08 -16.14
N LEU A 245 14.97 9.21 -15.84
CA LEU A 245 15.09 9.88 -14.54
C LEU A 245 14.62 9.02 -13.39
N MET A 246 13.61 8.18 -13.62
CA MET A 246 12.97 7.40 -12.57
C MET A 246 13.58 6.02 -12.33
N VAL A 247 14.54 5.61 -13.15
CA VAL A 247 15.26 4.35 -12.91
C VAL A 247 15.93 4.34 -11.54
N LEU A 248 16.58 5.45 -11.16
CA LEU A 248 17.28 5.53 -9.88
C LEU A 248 16.32 5.50 -8.67
N PRO A 249 15.27 6.35 -8.60
CA PRO A 249 14.24 6.24 -7.58
C PRO A 249 13.58 4.86 -7.51
N MET A 250 13.32 4.22 -8.65
CA MET A 250 12.72 2.89 -8.71
C MET A 250 13.63 1.84 -8.06
N ILE A 251 14.92 1.81 -8.40
CA ILE A 251 15.89 0.88 -7.79
C ILE A 251 15.94 1.11 -6.27
N TYR A 252 15.96 2.37 -5.85
CA TYR A 252 15.92 2.72 -4.43
C TYR A 252 14.68 2.17 -3.74
N LEU A 253 13.48 2.44 -4.29
CA LEU A 253 12.21 2.05 -3.71
C LEU A 253 12.00 0.53 -3.66
N TRP A 254 12.36 -0.18 -4.71
CA TRP A 254 12.03 -1.62 -4.83
C TRP A 254 13.17 -2.56 -4.45
N ARG A 255 14.37 -2.02 -4.21
CA ARG A 255 15.50 -2.83 -3.76
C ARG A 255 16.07 -2.36 -2.43
N PHE A 256 16.46 -1.09 -2.32
CA PHE A 256 17.12 -0.59 -1.11
C PHE A 256 16.17 -0.48 0.08
N VAL A 257 15.01 0.12 -0.09
CA VAL A 257 14.04 0.29 1.00
C VAL A 257 13.61 -1.05 1.62
N PRO A 258 13.20 -2.06 0.84
CA PRO A 258 12.87 -3.37 1.40
C PRO A 258 14.03 -4.06 2.12
N ILE A 259 15.28 -3.88 1.66
CA ILE A 259 16.45 -4.42 2.35
C ILE A 259 16.69 -3.69 3.68
N MET A 260 16.60 -2.35 3.70
CA MET A 260 16.81 -1.54 4.90
C MET A 260 15.84 -1.88 6.02
N PHE A 261 14.59 -2.18 5.69
CA PHE A 261 13.51 -2.42 6.65
C PHE A 261 13.09 -3.89 6.74
N ALA A 262 13.87 -4.81 6.15
CA ALA A 262 13.63 -6.24 6.16
C ALA A 262 12.22 -6.66 5.66
N PHE A 263 11.64 -5.93 4.70
CA PHE A 263 10.38 -6.32 4.10
C PHE A 263 10.52 -7.57 3.24
N PRO A 264 9.49 -8.41 3.13
CA PRO A 264 9.52 -9.64 2.35
C PRO A 264 9.93 -9.41 0.90
N GLN A 265 10.94 -10.15 0.42
CA GLN A 265 11.41 -10.14 -0.97
C GLN A 265 11.59 -11.60 -1.44
N HIS A 266 10.47 -12.31 -1.55
CA HIS A 266 10.48 -13.72 -1.99
C HIS A 266 10.60 -13.88 -3.51
N GLY A 267 10.28 -12.81 -4.26
CA GLY A 267 10.26 -12.82 -5.73
C GLY A 267 11.63 -12.63 -6.38
N ASN A 268 11.72 -13.08 -7.63
CA ASN A 268 12.91 -12.86 -8.44
C ASN A 268 12.97 -11.40 -8.91
N VAL A 269 14.11 -10.75 -8.71
CA VAL A 269 14.37 -9.34 -9.09
C VAL A 269 14.11 -9.08 -10.58
N TRP A 270 14.35 -10.06 -11.46
CA TRP A 270 14.10 -9.93 -12.88
C TRP A 270 12.63 -9.72 -13.21
N HIS A 271 11.71 -10.34 -12.45
CA HIS A 271 10.27 -10.12 -12.64
C HIS A 271 9.87 -8.70 -12.26
N VAL A 272 10.48 -8.14 -11.23
CA VAL A 272 10.27 -6.73 -10.82
C VAL A 272 10.79 -5.77 -11.90
N ILE A 273 11.98 -6.03 -12.45
CA ILE A 273 12.57 -5.22 -13.52
C ILE A 273 11.68 -5.26 -14.78
N LEU A 274 11.22 -6.44 -15.19
CA LEU A 274 10.35 -6.58 -16.35
C LEU A 274 8.99 -5.90 -16.16
N LEU A 275 8.43 -5.96 -14.95
CA LEU A 275 7.19 -5.26 -14.60
C LEU A 275 7.36 -3.74 -14.63
N SER A 276 8.53 -3.25 -14.21
CA SER A 276 8.78 -1.81 -14.12
C SER A 276 8.80 -1.12 -15.48
N VAL A 277 9.16 -1.81 -16.56
CA VAL A 277 9.22 -1.22 -17.91
C VAL A 277 7.85 -0.69 -18.36
N PRO A 278 6.80 -1.54 -18.49
CA PRO A 278 5.49 -1.04 -18.87
C PRO A 278 4.89 -0.09 -17.83
N TYR A 279 5.18 -0.29 -16.55
CA TYR A 279 4.71 0.60 -15.49
C TYR A 279 5.24 2.03 -15.66
N MET A 280 6.55 2.21 -15.81
CA MET A 280 7.16 3.53 -15.99
C MET A 280 6.67 4.21 -17.28
N LEU A 281 6.53 3.47 -18.38
CA LEU A 281 5.99 3.99 -19.63
C LEU A 281 4.53 4.42 -19.47
N ALA A 282 3.69 3.60 -18.85
CA ALA A 282 2.29 3.93 -18.61
C ALA A 282 2.16 5.20 -17.75
N VAL A 283 2.95 5.31 -16.67
CA VAL A 283 2.96 6.50 -15.80
C VAL A 283 3.46 7.74 -16.54
N ALA A 284 4.49 7.61 -17.37
CA ALA A 284 5.00 8.73 -18.16
C ALA A 284 3.93 9.27 -19.12
N PHE A 285 3.28 8.42 -19.91
CA PHE A 285 2.22 8.85 -20.82
C PHE A 285 0.96 9.32 -20.09
N PHE A 286 0.61 8.69 -18.99
CA PHE A 286 -0.48 9.14 -18.10
C PHE A 286 -0.22 10.54 -17.57
N GLY A 287 0.99 10.81 -17.06
CA GLY A 287 1.41 12.13 -16.58
C GLY A 287 1.42 13.18 -17.70
N LEU A 288 1.92 12.82 -18.89
CA LEU A 288 1.89 13.69 -20.06
C LEU A 288 0.46 14.00 -20.54
N THR A 289 -0.49 13.13 -20.28
CA THR A 289 -1.92 13.38 -20.49
C THR A 289 -2.47 14.35 -19.43
N LEU A 290 -2.24 14.04 -18.14
CA LEU A 290 -2.77 14.82 -17.02
C LEU A 290 -2.22 16.22 -16.92
N GLN A 291 -0.97 16.46 -17.33
CA GLN A 291 -0.36 17.81 -17.35
C GLN A 291 -1.18 18.86 -18.12
N THR A 292 -2.05 18.41 -19.04
CA THR A 292 -2.89 19.33 -19.83
C THR A 292 -3.97 20.00 -19.01
N PHE A 293 -4.42 19.35 -17.94
CA PHE A 293 -5.41 19.88 -17.02
C PHE A 293 -4.81 20.89 -16.02
N VAL A 294 -3.51 20.78 -15.74
CA VAL A 294 -2.82 21.68 -14.80
C VAL A 294 -2.34 22.90 -15.54
N ARG A 295 -3.01 24.04 -15.35
CA ARG A 295 -2.70 25.29 -16.05
C ARG A 295 -1.72 26.19 -15.31
N LYS A 296 -1.77 26.23 -13.97
CA LYS A 296 -0.96 27.09 -13.10
C LYS A 296 -0.08 26.23 -12.19
N ARG A 297 1.12 26.72 -11.88
CA ARG A 297 2.06 26.04 -10.97
C ARG A 297 1.47 25.83 -9.58
N GLU A 298 0.73 26.81 -9.08
CA GLU A 298 0.05 26.76 -7.78
C GLU A 298 -1.00 25.63 -7.69
N ALA A 299 -1.61 25.25 -8.81
CA ALA A 299 -2.60 24.19 -8.87
C ALA A 299 -1.98 22.78 -8.81
N VAL A 300 -0.66 22.64 -9.00
CA VAL A 300 0.00 21.32 -8.98
C VAL A 300 -0.16 20.66 -7.62
N PHE A 301 0.07 21.39 -6.54
CA PHE A 301 0.04 20.84 -5.19
C PHE A 301 -1.36 20.40 -4.73
N PRO A 302 -2.43 21.19 -4.87
CA PRO A 302 -3.79 20.73 -4.57
C PRO A 302 -4.22 19.51 -5.39
N VAL A 303 -3.90 19.48 -6.68
CA VAL A 303 -4.18 18.33 -7.56
C VAL A 303 -3.48 17.08 -7.05
N LEU A 304 -2.23 17.20 -6.59
CA LEU A 304 -1.52 16.10 -5.97
C LEU A 304 -2.25 15.52 -4.77
N VAL A 305 -2.62 16.37 -3.81
CA VAL A 305 -3.24 15.93 -2.56
C VAL A 305 -4.52 15.14 -2.87
N VAL A 306 -5.36 15.68 -3.75
CA VAL A 306 -6.61 15.00 -4.15
C VAL A 306 -6.33 13.69 -4.88
N THR A 307 -5.43 13.68 -5.85
CA THR A 307 -5.16 12.48 -6.65
C THR A 307 -4.43 11.41 -5.84
N SER A 308 -3.57 11.76 -4.89
CA SER A 308 -2.85 10.78 -4.06
C SER A 308 -3.79 9.97 -3.18
N VAL A 309 -4.74 10.65 -2.52
CA VAL A 309 -5.76 9.99 -1.70
C VAL A 309 -6.66 9.12 -2.57
N PHE A 310 -7.10 9.64 -3.71
CA PHE A 310 -7.96 8.93 -4.64
C PHE A 310 -7.29 7.65 -5.17
N PHE A 311 -6.03 7.74 -5.59
CA PHE A 311 -5.27 6.59 -6.09
C PHE A 311 -4.99 5.57 -4.99
N LEU A 312 -4.76 6.01 -3.74
CA LEU A 312 -4.59 5.11 -2.59
C LEU A 312 -5.83 4.24 -2.37
N PHE A 313 -7.02 4.84 -2.39
CA PHE A 313 -8.26 4.07 -2.22
C PHE A 313 -8.52 3.11 -3.39
N LEU A 314 -8.29 3.54 -4.64
CA LEU A 314 -8.56 2.73 -5.82
C LEU A 314 -7.51 1.64 -6.09
N SER A 315 -6.32 1.75 -5.51
CA SER A 315 -5.24 0.75 -5.69
C SER A 315 -5.53 -0.61 -5.06
N GLY A 316 -6.47 -0.67 -4.11
CA GLY A 316 -6.72 -1.89 -3.34
C GLY A 316 -5.95 -1.97 -2.02
N ILE A 317 -5.12 -0.97 -1.69
CA ILE A 317 -4.34 -0.95 -0.44
C ILE A 317 -5.25 -0.70 0.77
N SER A 318 -6.10 0.33 0.68
CA SER A 318 -7.01 0.70 1.77
C SER A 318 -8.27 -0.16 1.80
N TRP A 319 -8.79 -0.55 0.64
CA TRP A 319 -10.00 -1.34 0.50
C TRP A 319 -9.80 -2.41 -0.57
N PRO A 320 -10.08 -3.69 -0.28
CA PRO A 320 -9.87 -4.78 -1.24
C PRO A 320 -10.70 -4.59 -2.52
N ARG A 321 -10.09 -4.78 -3.66
CA ARG A 321 -10.74 -4.56 -4.96
C ARG A 321 -11.97 -5.43 -5.20
N TYR A 322 -11.95 -6.68 -4.73
CA TYR A 322 -13.10 -7.59 -4.84
C TYR A 322 -14.34 -7.10 -4.08
N ALA A 323 -14.17 -6.22 -3.10
CA ALA A 323 -15.25 -5.62 -2.32
C ALA A 323 -15.69 -4.23 -2.85
N MET A 324 -15.06 -3.74 -3.94
CA MET A 324 -15.44 -2.48 -4.58
C MET A 324 -16.59 -2.68 -5.56
N ASN A 325 -17.41 -1.64 -5.73
CA ASN A 325 -18.40 -1.60 -6.80
C ASN A 325 -17.72 -1.60 -8.18
N GLY A 326 -18.34 -2.20 -9.20
CA GLY A 326 -17.80 -2.31 -10.56
C GLY A 326 -17.39 -0.98 -11.19
N PHE A 327 -18.11 0.11 -10.93
CA PHE A 327 -17.72 1.44 -11.38
C PHE A 327 -16.36 1.88 -10.83
N TRP A 328 -16.13 1.75 -9.52
CA TRP A 328 -14.86 2.13 -8.89
C TRP A 328 -13.72 1.21 -9.30
N ASN A 329 -13.99 -0.08 -9.51
CA ASN A 329 -13.03 -1.01 -10.09
C ASN A 329 -12.58 -0.57 -11.47
N PHE A 330 -13.54 -0.22 -12.35
CA PHE A 330 -13.23 0.29 -13.70
C PHE A 330 -12.39 1.58 -13.64
N VAL A 331 -12.75 2.54 -12.78
CA VAL A 331 -11.94 3.77 -12.61
C VAL A 331 -10.53 3.44 -12.11
N GLY A 332 -10.42 2.49 -11.18
CA GLY A 332 -9.13 2.00 -10.69
C GLY A 332 -8.30 1.34 -11.79
N ASP A 333 -8.93 0.63 -12.72
CA ASP A 333 -8.26 -0.05 -13.85
C ASP A 333 -7.58 0.92 -14.83
N LEU A 334 -8.03 2.17 -14.86
CA LEU A 334 -7.41 3.22 -15.66
C LEU A 334 -6.12 3.77 -15.03
N ILE A 335 -5.83 3.43 -13.79
CA ILE A 335 -4.69 4.00 -13.04
C ILE A 335 -3.52 3.01 -13.08
N PRO A 336 -2.35 3.38 -13.63
CA PRO A 336 -1.21 2.46 -13.75
C PRO A 336 -0.74 1.89 -12.42
N SER A 337 -0.74 2.69 -11.33
CA SER A 337 -0.31 2.20 -10.01
C SER A 337 -1.21 1.10 -9.45
N THR A 338 -2.48 1.04 -9.80
CA THR A 338 -3.39 -0.01 -9.35
C THR A 338 -2.88 -1.40 -9.77
N TRP A 339 -2.53 -1.56 -11.03
CA TRP A 339 -1.99 -2.80 -11.57
C TRP A 339 -0.60 -3.11 -11.05
N CYS A 340 0.23 -2.07 -10.90
CA CYS A 340 1.56 -2.23 -10.34
C CYS A 340 1.52 -2.70 -8.89
N VAL A 341 0.64 -2.14 -8.06
CA VAL A 341 0.43 -2.55 -6.64
C VAL A 341 0.07 -4.03 -6.55
N GLN A 342 -0.91 -4.47 -7.35
CA GLN A 342 -1.34 -5.88 -7.37
C GLN A 342 -0.19 -6.81 -7.77
N ALA A 343 0.54 -6.46 -8.84
CA ALA A 343 1.65 -7.27 -9.32
C ALA A 343 2.84 -7.29 -8.33
N ILE A 344 3.19 -6.16 -7.73
CA ILE A 344 4.29 -6.08 -6.76
C ILE A 344 3.98 -6.90 -5.50
N TRP A 345 2.76 -6.89 -5.01
CA TRP A 345 2.37 -7.77 -3.90
C TRP A 345 2.52 -9.25 -4.26
N GLY A 346 2.06 -9.64 -5.46
CA GLY A 346 2.23 -11.01 -5.93
C GLY A 346 3.71 -11.40 -6.04
N ILE A 347 4.53 -10.58 -6.67
CA ILE A 347 5.94 -10.87 -6.91
C ILE A 347 6.76 -10.77 -5.61
N SER A 348 6.72 -9.63 -4.92
CA SER A 348 7.60 -9.40 -3.77
C SER A 348 7.19 -10.20 -2.54
N SER A 349 5.90 -10.21 -2.18
CA SER A 349 5.44 -10.87 -0.96
C SER A 349 5.17 -12.36 -1.15
N MET A 350 4.57 -12.76 -2.28
CA MET A 350 4.17 -14.15 -2.52
C MET A 350 5.17 -14.94 -3.37
N GLY A 351 6.22 -14.29 -3.91
CA GLY A 351 7.20 -14.95 -4.78
C GLY A 351 6.64 -15.36 -6.15
N ALA A 352 5.54 -14.75 -6.58
CA ALA A 352 4.90 -15.09 -7.85
C ALA A 352 5.81 -14.73 -9.04
N THR A 353 5.71 -15.51 -10.11
CA THR A 353 6.35 -15.22 -11.39
C THR A 353 5.56 -14.18 -12.19
N LEU A 354 6.23 -13.51 -13.13
CA LEU A 354 5.56 -12.56 -14.03
C LEU A 354 4.44 -13.23 -14.86
N ALA A 355 4.60 -14.51 -15.20
CA ALA A 355 3.59 -15.28 -15.89
C ALA A 355 2.30 -15.48 -15.07
N GLN A 356 2.44 -15.61 -13.75
CA GLN A 356 1.30 -15.66 -12.81
C GLN A 356 0.63 -14.30 -12.63
N GLN A 357 1.37 -13.21 -12.86
CA GLN A 357 0.89 -11.83 -12.83
C GLN A 357 0.58 -11.27 -14.23
N ARG A 358 0.33 -12.16 -15.19
CA ARG A 358 0.11 -11.80 -16.62
C ARG A 358 -1.01 -10.78 -16.83
N GLU A 359 -2.06 -10.84 -16.02
CA GLU A 359 -3.19 -9.93 -16.11
C GLU A 359 -2.75 -8.48 -15.87
N ALA A 360 -2.09 -8.23 -14.75
CA ALA A 360 -1.56 -6.91 -14.43
C ALA A 360 -0.49 -6.44 -15.41
N TYR A 361 0.37 -7.35 -15.87
CA TYR A 361 1.40 -7.05 -16.86
C TYR A 361 0.80 -6.65 -18.21
N CYS A 362 -0.18 -7.39 -18.71
CA CYS A 362 -0.89 -7.07 -19.96
C CYS A 362 -1.70 -5.77 -19.83
N ALA A 363 -2.38 -5.57 -18.70
CA ALA A 363 -3.12 -4.34 -18.44
C ALA A 363 -2.22 -3.10 -18.47
N LEU A 364 -1.01 -3.17 -17.90
CA LEU A 364 -0.03 -2.09 -18.00
C LEU A 364 0.37 -1.78 -19.44
N TRP A 365 0.59 -2.80 -20.30
CA TRP A 365 0.88 -2.58 -21.73
C TRP A 365 -0.30 -1.98 -22.47
N VAL A 366 -1.53 -2.39 -22.15
CA VAL A 366 -2.75 -1.77 -22.71
C VAL A 366 -2.80 -0.29 -22.33
N LEU A 367 -2.55 0.04 -21.05
CA LEU A 367 -2.50 1.44 -20.58
C LEU A 367 -1.39 2.24 -21.26
N VAL A 368 -0.22 1.66 -21.53
CA VAL A 368 0.84 2.30 -22.33
C VAL A 368 0.29 2.70 -23.71
N GLY A 369 -0.38 1.79 -24.40
CA GLY A 369 -0.98 2.06 -25.69
C GLY A 369 -2.06 3.14 -25.66
N VAL A 370 -2.98 3.04 -24.72
CA VAL A 370 -4.08 3.99 -24.53
C VAL A 370 -3.53 5.40 -24.23
N TYR A 371 -2.68 5.54 -23.24
CA TYR A 371 -2.14 6.84 -22.85
C TYR A 371 -1.15 7.40 -23.87
N PHE A 372 -0.45 6.57 -24.61
CA PHE A 372 0.34 7.01 -25.75
C PHE A 372 -0.54 7.69 -26.82
N VAL A 373 -1.64 7.04 -27.23
CA VAL A 373 -2.57 7.60 -28.22
C VAL A 373 -3.22 8.88 -27.73
N VAL A 374 -3.70 8.89 -26.47
CA VAL A 374 -4.33 10.06 -25.88
C VAL A 374 -3.35 11.22 -25.77
N SER A 375 -2.13 10.98 -25.25
CA SER A 375 -1.08 12.02 -25.14
C SER A 375 -0.69 12.59 -26.49
N TYR A 376 -0.58 11.73 -27.52
CA TYR A 376 -0.26 12.14 -28.86
C TYR A 376 -1.36 13.01 -29.48
N ALA A 377 -2.63 12.59 -29.34
CA ALA A 377 -3.78 13.36 -29.81
C ALA A 377 -3.86 14.74 -29.15
N VAL A 378 -3.67 14.79 -27.83
CA VAL A 378 -3.66 16.05 -27.08
C VAL A 378 -2.52 16.97 -27.52
N LEU A 379 -1.32 16.44 -27.68
CA LEU A 379 -0.17 17.27 -28.16
C LEU A 379 -0.41 17.78 -29.57
N LYS A 380 -0.95 16.96 -30.47
CA LYS A 380 -1.26 17.37 -31.84
C LYS A 380 -2.33 18.46 -31.87
N PHE A 381 -3.39 18.31 -31.07
CA PHE A 381 -4.45 19.32 -30.94
C PHE A 381 -3.91 20.66 -30.44
N VAL A 382 -3.07 20.63 -29.40
CA VAL A 382 -2.43 21.83 -28.84
C VAL A 382 -1.49 22.47 -29.85
N ASP A 383 -0.76 21.70 -30.65
CA ASP A 383 0.13 22.23 -31.70
C ASP A 383 -0.66 22.81 -32.89
N HIS A 384 -1.85 22.27 -33.20
CA HIS A 384 -2.73 22.81 -34.26
C HIS A 384 -3.28 24.19 -33.86
N GLN A 385 -3.84 24.31 -32.66
CA GLN A 385 -4.31 25.60 -32.15
C GLN A 385 -3.23 26.69 -32.06
N ARG A 386 -1.96 26.30 -32.07
CA ARG A 386 -0.83 27.23 -32.04
C ARG A 386 -0.43 27.77 -33.40
N ARG A 387 -0.77 27.06 -34.48
CA ARG A 387 -0.42 27.46 -35.88
C ARG A 387 -1.48 28.34 -36.53
N GLU A 388 -2.73 28.30 -36.07
CA GLU A 388 -3.81 29.12 -36.62
C GLU A 388 -3.63 30.63 -36.47
N PRO A 389 -3.17 31.20 -35.33
CA PRO A 389 -3.01 32.65 -35.23
C PRO A 389 -1.87 33.25 -36.10
N GLU A 390 -0.95 32.45 -36.64
CA GLU A 390 0.10 32.95 -37.57
C GLU A 390 -0.42 33.11 -39.03
N ILE A 391 -1.53 32.47 -39.38
CA ILE A 391 -2.08 32.53 -40.75
C ILE A 391 -3.00 33.73 -40.93
N ASP A 392 -3.73 34.14 -39.86
CA ASP A 392 -4.62 35.32 -39.90
C ASP A 392 -3.92 36.65 -39.73
N SER A 393 -2.60 36.65 -39.47
CA SER A 393 -1.79 37.87 -39.32
C SER A 393 -0.89 38.20 -40.54
N LYS A 394 -1.05 37.48 -41.66
CA LYS A 394 -0.43 37.75 -42.97
C LYS A 394 -1.49 38.11 -43.99
#